data_44c095cb14c62db7a6723b35e76f9414
#
_entry.id   44c095cb14c62db7a6723b35e76f9414
#
_cell.length_a   1.000
_cell.length_b   1.000
_cell.length_c   1.000
_cell.angle_alpha   90.00
_cell.angle_beta   90.00
_cell.angle_gamma   90.00
#
_symmetry.space_group_name_H-M   'P 1'
#
loop_
_entity.id
_entity.type
_entity.pdbx_description
1 polymer ?
#
loop_
_entity_poly.entity_id
_entity_poly.type
_entity_poly.pdbx_seq_one_letter_code
_entity_poly.pdbx_strand_id
1 'polypeptide(L)'
;MSSVAERTQPTGARPAGRRSPASIVQSLVIAIGFVMLVGGFGVLAVQYRPYKIPTGSMSPTLESGDTVLAHTADGKSTGRGDIVVFQDPDWGNVTLVKRVVALGGDTVSGDREGRISVNGRQVNEPYLEKASVLATAFSVTVPEGRLFVLGDFRGNSLDSRSHLDVAFGSVPASGVKARVEAVIQPLSRARLEGRTAAFDELGAPSAHQAGVLMPATWTSVGGAALIVLASAAGWTVSLSRKLRGRRKA
;
A
#
# COMPACT_ATOMS: atom_id res chain seq x y z
N MET A 1 45.42 10.11 -75.91
CA MET A 1 44.94 10.78 -74.73
C MET A 1 43.48 10.27 -74.53
N SER A 2 43.33 9.21 -73.73
CA SER A 2 42.00 8.60 -73.50
C SER A 2 41.46 9.09 -72.18
N SER A 3 40.33 9.78 -72.25
CA SER A 3 39.56 10.25 -71.07
C SER A 3 38.73 9.10 -70.53
N VAL A 4 39.00 8.65 -69.27
CA VAL A 4 38.19 7.69 -68.51
C VAL A 4 37.09 8.48 -67.85
N ALA A 5 35.87 8.30 -68.30
CA ALA A 5 34.67 8.84 -67.63
C ALA A 5 34.31 7.95 -66.43
N GLU A 6 34.54 8.49 -65.27
CA GLU A 6 34.10 7.87 -63.94
C GLU A 6 32.57 7.93 -63.79
N ARG A 7 31.93 6.76 -63.91
CA ARG A 7 30.48 6.60 -63.65
C ARG A 7 30.22 6.58 -62.15
N THR A 8 29.83 7.71 -61.64
CA THR A 8 29.18 7.76 -60.25
C THR A 8 27.88 7.01 -60.28
N GLN A 9 27.81 5.87 -59.54
CA GLN A 9 26.58 5.15 -59.30
C GLN A 9 25.74 5.96 -58.29
N PRO A 10 24.45 6.21 -58.55
CA PRO A 10 23.56 6.81 -57.53
C PRO A 10 23.32 5.82 -56.42
N THR A 11 23.70 6.20 -55.19
CA THR A 11 23.38 5.48 -53.94
C THR A 11 21.87 5.48 -53.78
N GLY A 12 21.21 4.38 -54.15
CA GLY A 12 19.77 4.21 -54.03
C GLY A 12 19.36 4.27 -52.55
N ALA A 13 18.72 5.35 -52.16
CA ALA A 13 18.03 5.45 -50.88
C ALA A 13 16.98 4.34 -50.80
N ARG A 14 17.18 3.41 -49.91
CA ARG A 14 16.18 2.35 -49.62
C ARG A 14 14.86 3.03 -49.24
N PRO A 15 13.73 2.74 -49.91
CA PRO A 15 12.44 3.30 -49.54
C PRO A 15 12.09 2.87 -48.10
N ALA A 16 11.78 3.86 -47.26
CA ALA A 16 11.29 3.60 -45.89
C ALA A 16 10.03 2.71 -45.99
N GLY A 17 10.19 1.44 -45.62
CA GLY A 17 9.11 0.45 -45.73
C GLY A 17 7.89 0.92 -44.96
N ARG A 18 6.73 1.07 -45.62
CA ARG A 18 5.44 1.37 -45.02
C ARG A 18 5.17 0.30 -43.96
N ARG A 19 5.07 0.72 -42.68
CA ARG A 19 4.70 -0.17 -41.58
C ARG A 19 3.32 -0.77 -41.85
N SER A 20 3.15 -2.08 -41.66
CA SER A 20 1.83 -2.71 -41.84
C SER A 20 0.85 -2.22 -40.76
N PRO A 21 -0.46 -2.12 -41.09
CA PRO A 21 -1.44 -1.72 -40.10
C PRO A 21 -1.36 -2.56 -38.78
N ALA A 22 -1.09 -3.86 -38.91
CA ALA A 22 -0.91 -4.76 -37.77
C ALA A 22 0.29 -4.36 -36.88
N SER A 23 1.41 -3.89 -37.46
CA SER A 23 2.57 -3.44 -36.67
C SER A 23 2.31 -2.11 -35.97
N ILE A 24 1.48 -1.25 -36.55
CA ILE A 24 1.07 0.01 -35.91
C ILE A 24 0.19 -0.29 -34.70
N VAL A 25 -0.82 -1.15 -34.86
CA VAL A 25 -1.70 -1.58 -33.76
C VAL A 25 -0.90 -2.25 -32.64
N GLN A 26 0.01 -3.16 -32.97
CA GLN A 26 0.90 -3.79 -31.98
C GLN A 26 1.73 -2.76 -31.21
N SER A 27 2.35 -1.81 -31.90
CA SER A 27 3.14 -0.75 -31.25
C SER A 27 2.27 0.11 -30.31
N LEU A 28 1.04 0.41 -30.72
CA LEU A 28 0.10 1.18 -29.90
C LEU A 28 -0.30 0.42 -28.62
N VAL A 29 -0.60 -0.89 -28.73
CA VAL A 29 -0.93 -1.73 -27.57
C VAL A 29 0.24 -1.81 -26.60
N ILE A 30 1.47 -1.98 -27.12
CA ILE A 30 2.68 -1.99 -26.28
C ILE A 30 2.87 -0.62 -25.58
N ALA A 31 2.66 0.49 -26.30
CA ALA A 31 2.78 1.82 -25.73
C ALA A 31 1.75 2.07 -24.61
N ILE A 32 0.49 1.67 -24.82
CA ILE A 32 -0.56 1.74 -23.80
C ILE A 32 -0.19 0.87 -22.58
N GLY A 33 0.23 -0.37 -22.81
CA GLY A 33 0.67 -1.28 -21.74
C GLY A 33 1.84 -0.69 -20.94
N PHE A 34 2.79 -0.02 -21.62
CA PHE A 34 3.90 0.64 -20.96
C PHE A 34 3.46 1.84 -20.10
N VAL A 35 2.55 2.67 -20.60
CA VAL A 35 1.98 3.79 -19.83
C VAL A 35 1.23 3.28 -18.60
N MET A 36 0.43 2.21 -18.74
CA MET A 36 -0.26 1.58 -17.61
C MET A 36 0.71 1.01 -16.58
N LEU A 37 1.74 0.29 -17.03
CA LEU A 37 2.76 -0.30 -16.15
C LEU A 37 3.51 0.78 -15.36
N VAL A 38 4.05 1.77 -16.05
CA VAL A 38 4.84 2.85 -15.44
C VAL A 38 3.95 3.76 -14.59
N GLY A 39 2.75 4.09 -15.08
CA GLY A 39 1.79 4.93 -14.36
C GLY A 39 1.32 4.29 -13.05
N GLY A 40 0.90 3.02 -13.08
CA GLY A 40 0.48 2.30 -11.89
C GLY A 40 1.63 2.12 -10.88
N PHE A 41 2.82 1.74 -11.34
CA PHE A 41 4.01 1.64 -10.49
C PHE A 41 4.41 3.01 -9.91
N GLY A 42 4.34 4.08 -10.72
CA GLY A 42 4.63 5.43 -10.27
C GLY A 42 3.72 5.90 -9.13
N VAL A 43 2.42 5.61 -9.23
CA VAL A 43 1.46 5.86 -8.14
C VAL A 43 1.86 5.14 -6.87
N LEU A 44 2.20 3.84 -6.95
CA LEU A 44 2.65 3.06 -5.80
C LEU A 44 3.93 3.64 -5.19
N ALA A 45 4.92 3.96 -6.00
CA ALA A 45 6.21 4.49 -5.55
C ALA A 45 6.10 5.87 -4.85
N VAL A 46 5.12 6.69 -5.26
CA VAL A 46 4.89 8.02 -4.67
C VAL A 46 4.07 7.94 -3.40
N GLN A 47 3.01 7.12 -3.39
CA GLN A 47 2.03 7.11 -2.32
C GLN A 47 2.32 6.08 -1.22
N TYR A 48 3.19 5.12 -1.45
CA TYR A 48 3.48 4.06 -0.49
C TYR A 48 4.92 4.09 -0.01
N ARG A 49 5.10 3.71 1.26
CA ARG A 49 6.42 3.56 1.89
C ARG A 49 6.50 2.21 2.59
N PRO A 50 7.60 1.48 2.45
CA PRO A 50 7.86 0.29 3.25
C PRO A 50 8.35 0.69 4.64
N TYR A 51 7.82 0.00 5.68
CA TYR A 51 8.30 0.10 7.06
C TYR A 51 8.60 -1.28 7.62
N LYS A 52 9.74 -1.41 8.30
CA LYS A 52 10.08 -2.64 9.01
C LYS A 52 9.52 -2.60 10.42
N ILE A 53 8.91 -3.68 10.86
CA ILE A 53 8.34 -3.84 12.20
C ILE A 53 9.43 -4.39 13.13
N PRO A 54 9.94 -3.61 14.10
CA PRO A 54 11.05 -4.04 14.94
C PRO A 54 10.60 -4.84 16.17
N THR A 55 9.33 -4.72 16.58
CA THR A 55 8.82 -5.30 17.84
C THR A 55 7.50 -6.04 17.63
N GLY A 56 7.19 -6.95 18.56
CA GLY A 56 5.93 -7.71 18.54
C GLY A 56 4.73 -6.99 19.15
N SER A 57 4.77 -5.67 19.38
CA SER A 57 3.67 -4.96 20.04
C SER A 57 2.34 -4.98 19.28
N MET A 58 2.35 -5.38 18.03
CA MET A 58 1.19 -5.53 17.15
C MET A 58 0.85 -6.98 16.82
N SER A 59 1.50 -7.96 17.48
CA SER A 59 1.15 -9.39 17.35
C SER A 59 -0.30 -9.64 17.78
N PRO A 60 -1.00 -10.56 17.09
CA PRO A 60 -0.56 -11.40 15.97
C PRO A 60 -0.71 -10.72 14.60
N THR A 61 -1.27 -9.50 14.57
CA THR A 61 -1.55 -8.79 13.32
C THR A 61 -0.26 -8.46 12.57
N LEU A 62 0.73 -7.87 13.23
CA LEU A 62 2.06 -7.63 12.67
C LEU A 62 3.11 -8.22 13.59
N GLU A 63 4.02 -9.00 13.03
CA GLU A 63 5.10 -9.63 13.79
C GLU A 63 6.42 -8.88 13.66
N SER A 64 7.28 -9.06 14.67
CA SER A 64 8.65 -8.57 14.58
C SER A 64 9.36 -9.16 13.37
N GLY A 65 9.98 -8.31 12.55
CA GLY A 65 10.63 -8.69 11.29
C GLY A 65 9.76 -8.52 10.05
N ASP A 66 8.45 -8.36 10.19
CA ASP A 66 7.58 -8.04 9.05
C ASP A 66 8.04 -6.72 8.39
N THR A 67 7.87 -6.64 7.07
CA THR A 67 7.91 -5.38 6.32
C THR A 67 6.52 -5.10 5.82
N VAL A 68 5.98 -3.96 6.21
CA VAL A 68 4.65 -3.50 5.80
C VAL A 68 4.75 -2.45 4.72
N LEU A 69 3.77 -2.43 3.83
CA LEU A 69 3.56 -1.36 2.86
C LEU A 69 2.48 -0.44 3.41
N ALA A 70 2.84 0.82 3.62
CA ALA A 70 1.94 1.80 4.19
C ALA A 70 1.69 2.97 3.23
N HIS A 71 0.43 3.32 3.04
CA HIS A 71 -0.02 4.49 2.29
C HIS A 71 0.30 5.76 3.07
N THR A 72 0.95 6.72 2.44
CA THR A 72 1.19 8.04 3.04
C THR A 72 -0.16 8.68 3.36
N ALA A 73 -0.40 8.95 4.63
CA ALA A 73 -1.67 9.44 5.13
C ALA A 73 -1.41 10.45 6.25
N ASP A 74 -2.35 11.36 6.45
CA ASP A 74 -2.40 12.21 7.62
C ASP A 74 -3.46 11.69 8.61
N GLY A 75 -3.48 12.27 9.81
CA GLY A 75 -4.45 11.86 10.82
C GLY A 75 -5.90 12.20 10.47
N LYS A 76 -6.15 13.12 9.51
CA LYS A 76 -7.50 13.47 9.08
C LYS A 76 -8.14 12.39 8.19
N SER A 77 -7.30 11.63 7.48
CA SER A 77 -7.73 10.51 6.64
C SER A 77 -7.71 9.17 7.38
N THR A 78 -7.48 9.19 8.70
CA THR A 78 -7.34 8.01 9.56
C THR A 78 -8.60 7.79 10.38
N GLY A 79 -9.09 6.56 10.42
CA GLY A 79 -10.28 6.16 11.17
C GLY A 79 -9.99 5.15 12.28
N ARG A 80 -11.03 4.87 13.12
CA ARG A 80 -10.96 3.80 14.10
C ARG A 80 -10.72 2.47 13.40
N GLY A 81 -9.83 1.65 13.94
CA GLY A 81 -9.44 0.35 13.38
C GLY A 81 -8.26 0.40 12.41
N ASP A 82 -7.84 1.58 11.93
CA ASP A 82 -6.64 1.70 11.09
C ASP A 82 -5.36 1.42 11.88
N ILE A 83 -4.38 0.80 11.24
CA ILE A 83 -3.03 0.67 11.78
C ILE A 83 -2.19 1.81 11.21
N VAL A 84 -1.66 2.65 12.08
CA VAL A 84 -0.91 3.85 11.70
C VAL A 84 0.55 3.78 12.08
N VAL A 85 1.37 4.32 11.20
CA VAL A 85 2.77 4.67 11.46
C VAL A 85 2.80 6.14 11.87
N PHE A 86 3.31 6.44 13.05
CA PHE A 86 3.31 7.80 13.58
C PHE A 86 4.57 8.12 14.38
N GLN A 87 4.78 9.39 14.66
CA GLN A 87 5.78 9.91 15.57
C GLN A 87 5.12 10.89 16.54
N ASP A 88 5.52 10.83 17.81
CA ASP A 88 5.10 11.77 18.84
C ASP A 88 6.33 12.24 19.62
N PRO A 89 6.59 13.55 19.68
CA PRO A 89 7.68 14.10 20.48
C PRO A 89 7.59 13.75 21.96
N ASP A 90 6.38 13.70 22.51
CA ASP A 90 6.13 13.37 23.92
C ASP A 90 6.42 11.90 24.24
N TRP A 91 6.43 11.02 23.21
CA TRP A 91 6.75 9.59 23.32
C TRP A 91 8.17 9.27 22.81
N GLY A 92 9.09 10.24 22.88
CA GLY A 92 10.51 10.09 22.54
C GLY A 92 10.83 10.26 21.05
N ASN A 93 9.89 10.75 20.25
CA ASN A 93 10.06 11.08 18.82
C ASN A 93 10.56 9.88 17.95
N VAL A 94 10.22 8.67 18.38
CA VAL A 94 10.51 7.44 17.62
C VAL A 94 9.34 7.08 16.71
N THR A 95 9.64 6.37 15.62
CA THR A 95 8.58 5.86 14.74
C THR A 95 7.91 4.65 15.37
N LEU A 96 6.61 4.75 15.59
CA LEU A 96 5.79 3.73 16.22
C LEU A 96 4.71 3.24 15.26
N VAL A 97 4.24 2.01 15.49
CA VAL A 97 3.12 1.41 14.76
C VAL A 97 2.10 0.92 15.77
N LYS A 98 0.87 1.45 15.71
CA LYS A 98 -0.24 1.10 16.61
C LYS A 98 -1.56 1.14 15.85
N ARG A 99 -2.60 0.56 16.46
CA ARG A 99 -3.98 0.62 15.96
C ARG A 99 -4.72 1.81 16.59
N VAL A 100 -5.40 2.58 15.75
CA VAL A 100 -6.30 3.65 16.21
C VAL A 100 -7.58 3.04 16.78
N VAL A 101 -7.85 3.35 18.04
CA VAL A 101 -9.04 2.85 18.77
C VAL A 101 -10.10 3.94 18.91
N ALA A 102 -9.65 5.19 19.16
CA ALA A 102 -10.56 6.30 19.31
C ALA A 102 -9.98 7.58 18.67
N LEU A 103 -10.88 8.47 18.30
CA LEU A 103 -10.60 9.74 17.62
C LEU A 103 -10.92 10.92 18.57
N GLY A 104 -10.49 12.13 18.21
CA GLY A 104 -10.86 13.34 18.91
C GLY A 104 -12.38 13.42 19.13
N GLY A 105 -12.78 13.77 20.36
CA GLY A 105 -14.17 13.78 20.81
C GLY A 105 -14.70 12.45 21.35
N ASP A 106 -14.04 11.32 21.09
CA ASP A 106 -14.45 10.03 21.65
C ASP A 106 -14.09 9.91 23.13
N THR A 107 -14.93 9.21 23.88
CA THR A 107 -14.59 8.70 25.22
C THR A 107 -14.19 7.24 25.10
N VAL A 108 -12.96 6.90 25.45
CA VAL A 108 -12.45 5.53 25.46
C VAL A 108 -12.23 5.06 26.91
N SER A 109 -12.66 3.84 27.20
CA SER A 109 -12.44 3.22 28.52
C SER A 109 -11.96 1.79 28.35
N GLY A 110 -11.18 1.33 29.32
CA GLY A 110 -10.73 -0.04 29.45
C GLY A 110 -11.06 -0.58 30.83
N ASP A 111 -11.51 -1.83 30.91
CA ASP A 111 -11.74 -2.52 32.17
C ASP A 111 -10.50 -3.33 32.63
N ARG A 112 -10.62 -3.97 33.80
CA ARG A 112 -9.55 -4.79 34.39
C ARG A 112 -9.28 -6.08 33.61
N GLU A 113 -10.23 -6.53 32.83
CA GLU A 113 -10.14 -7.67 31.92
C GLU A 113 -9.53 -7.29 30.56
N GLY A 114 -9.16 -6.01 30.38
CA GLY A 114 -8.53 -5.50 29.16
C GLY A 114 -9.51 -5.24 28.00
N ARG A 115 -10.83 -5.33 28.24
CA ARG A 115 -11.84 -5.02 27.22
C ARG A 115 -11.95 -3.52 27.05
N ILE A 116 -12.10 -3.09 25.80
CA ILE A 116 -12.19 -1.66 25.44
C ILE A 116 -13.64 -1.32 25.10
N SER A 117 -14.05 -0.15 25.56
CA SER A 117 -15.31 0.48 25.14
C SER A 117 -15.03 1.88 24.58
N VAL A 118 -15.75 2.25 23.54
CA VAL A 118 -15.69 3.58 22.92
C VAL A 118 -17.10 4.16 22.91
N ASN A 119 -17.26 5.36 23.45
CA ASN A 119 -18.55 6.05 23.61
C ASN A 119 -19.60 5.19 24.31
N GLY A 120 -19.17 4.44 25.35
CA GLY A 120 -20.02 3.55 26.14
C GLY A 120 -20.37 2.22 25.48
N ARG A 121 -19.90 1.96 24.23
CA ARG A 121 -20.11 0.69 23.54
C ARG A 121 -18.85 -0.17 23.62
N GLN A 122 -18.99 -1.41 24.10
CA GLN A 122 -17.88 -2.36 24.11
C GLN A 122 -17.52 -2.77 22.67
N VAL A 123 -16.22 -2.76 22.37
CA VAL A 123 -15.69 -3.19 21.09
C VAL A 123 -15.37 -4.68 21.14
N ASN A 124 -15.89 -5.44 20.18
CA ASN A 124 -15.47 -6.82 19.99
C ASN A 124 -14.20 -6.83 19.13
N GLU A 125 -13.09 -7.31 19.68
CA GLU A 125 -11.76 -7.23 19.06
C GLU A 125 -11.24 -8.64 18.69
N PRO A 126 -11.76 -9.27 17.62
CA PRO A 126 -11.42 -10.65 17.25
C PRO A 126 -9.99 -10.80 16.72
N TYR A 127 -9.31 -9.71 16.42
CA TYR A 127 -7.93 -9.66 15.95
C TYR A 127 -6.90 -9.80 17.08
N LEU A 128 -7.34 -9.71 18.34
CA LEU A 128 -6.44 -9.87 19.48
C LEU A 128 -6.20 -11.35 19.77
N GLU A 129 -4.99 -11.66 20.22
CA GLU A 129 -4.72 -12.93 20.85
C GLU A 129 -5.47 -13.03 22.19
N LYS A 130 -6.09 -14.18 22.46
CA LYS A 130 -6.86 -14.41 23.69
C LYS A 130 -5.97 -14.58 24.92
N ALA A 131 -5.08 -13.64 25.17
CA ALA A 131 -4.33 -13.60 26.40
C ALA A 131 -5.09 -12.75 27.42
N SER A 132 -5.44 -13.32 28.56
CA SER A 132 -5.96 -12.57 29.70
C SER A 132 -4.90 -11.58 30.17
N VAL A 133 -5.08 -10.32 29.85
CA VAL A 133 -4.19 -9.26 30.31
C VAL A 133 -4.89 -8.60 31.49
N LEU A 134 -4.32 -8.76 32.70
CA LEU A 134 -4.71 -7.91 33.81
C LEU A 134 -4.31 -6.48 33.49
N ALA A 135 -5.31 -5.61 33.29
CA ALA A 135 -5.13 -4.22 32.92
C ALA A 135 -5.54 -3.29 34.05
N THR A 136 -4.99 -2.10 34.08
CA THR A 136 -5.52 -1.02 34.92
C THR A 136 -6.72 -0.42 34.20
N ALA A 137 -7.85 -0.33 34.90
CA ALA A 137 -9.04 0.33 34.35
C ALA A 137 -8.76 1.82 34.13
N PHE A 138 -9.24 2.36 33.03
CA PHE A 138 -9.13 3.77 32.68
C PHE A 138 -10.37 4.27 31.96
N SER A 139 -10.57 5.58 31.96
CA SER A 139 -11.59 6.24 31.14
C SER A 139 -11.09 7.65 30.81
N VAL A 140 -10.97 7.96 29.51
CA VAL A 140 -10.49 9.26 29.04
C VAL A 140 -11.31 9.72 27.84
N THR A 141 -11.46 11.05 27.70
CA THR A 141 -11.98 11.66 26.48
C THR A 141 -10.80 12.15 25.64
N VAL A 142 -10.74 11.70 24.41
CA VAL A 142 -9.66 12.04 23.47
C VAL A 142 -9.82 13.50 23.04
N PRO A 143 -8.82 14.37 23.24
CA PRO A 143 -8.90 15.74 22.78
C PRO A 143 -9.03 15.87 21.27
N GLU A 144 -9.67 16.93 20.79
CA GLU A 144 -9.83 17.19 19.35
C GLU A 144 -8.47 17.24 18.63
N GLY A 145 -8.42 16.66 17.43
CA GLY A 145 -7.19 16.58 16.63
C GLY A 145 -6.17 15.57 17.13
N ARG A 146 -6.55 14.71 18.09
CA ARG A 146 -5.70 13.64 18.63
C ARG A 146 -6.32 12.27 18.42
N LEU A 147 -5.51 11.22 18.59
CA LEU A 147 -5.88 9.82 18.40
C LEU A 147 -5.51 9.04 19.67
N PHE A 148 -6.33 8.08 20.05
CA PHE A 148 -5.98 7.09 21.06
C PHE A 148 -5.60 5.78 20.37
N VAL A 149 -4.39 5.30 20.63
CA VAL A 149 -3.80 4.19 19.88
C VAL A 149 -3.37 3.06 20.82
N LEU A 150 -3.64 1.81 20.40
CA LEU A 150 -3.27 0.62 21.16
C LEU A 150 -2.45 -0.34 20.29
N GLY A 151 -1.59 -1.11 20.95
CA GLY A 151 -0.98 -2.28 20.35
C GLY A 151 -1.94 -3.47 20.38
N ASP A 152 -1.90 -4.32 19.36
CA ASP A 152 -2.73 -5.53 19.31
C ASP A 152 -2.22 -6.57 20.33
N PHE A 153 -0.92 -6.58 20.64
CA PHE A 153 -0.40 -7.36 21.78
C PHE A 153 -0.54 -6.55 23.08
N ARG A 154 -1.75 -6.56 23.64
CA ARG A 154 -2.15 -5.77 24.82
C ARG A 154 -1.22 -5.88 26.01
N GLY A 155 -0.62 -7.06 26.23
CA GLY A 155 0.29 -7.34 27.34
C GLY A 155 1.73 -6.87 27.12
N ASN A 156 2.11 -6.55 25.89
CA ASN A 156 3.48 -6.17 25.53
C ASN A 156 3.50 -4.96 24.59
N SER A 157 2.77 -3.93 24.95
CA SER A 157 2.70 -2.70 24.16
C SER A 157 2.81 -1.46 25.03
N LEU A 158 3.83 -0.66 24.79
CA LEU A 158 3.84 0.74 25.23
C LEU A 158 2.96 1.52 24.26
N ASP A 159 1.81 1.97 24.73
CA ASP A 159 0.79 2.65 23.94
C ASP A 159 0.06 3.71 24.77
N SER A 160 -1.08 4.20 24.31
CA SER A 160 -1.86 5.25 24.99
C SER A 160 -2.13 4.96 26.47
N ARG A 161 -2.27 3.70 26.85
CA ARG A 161 -2.51 3.30 28.26
C ARG A 161 -1.32 3.57 29.18
N SER A 162 -0.11 3.57 28.61
CA SER A 162 1.13 3.83 29.35
C SER A 162 1.46 5.31 29.47
N HIS A 163 0.69 6.19 28.83
CA HIS A 163 0.97 7.63 28.73
C HIS A 163 -0.26 8.48 29.16
N LEU A 164 -1.16 7.92 29.99
CA LEU A 164 -2.41 8.60 30.39
C LEU A 164 -2.17 9.93 31.10
N ASP A 165 -1.02 10.14 31.69
CA ASP A 165 -0.55 11.37 32.33
C ASP A 165 -0.16 12.47 31.34
N VAL A 166 0.10 12.11 30.07
CA VAL A 166 0.48 13.05 28.99
C VAL A 166 -0.66 13.12 27.97
N ALA A 167 -1.32 14.25 27.86
CA ALA A 167 -2.43 14.50 26.94
C ALA A 167 -3.48 13.36 26.92
N PHE A 168 -3.78 12.79 28.10
CA PHE A 168 -4.69 11.64 28.28
C PHE A 168 -4.31 10.41 27.46
N GLY A 169 -3.01 10.19 27.24
CA GLY A 169 -2.49 9.10 26.45
C GLY A 169 -2.66 9.25 24.94
N SER A 170 -3.20 10.36 24.47
CA SER A 170 -3.49 10.56 23.06
C SER A 170 -2.29 11.13 22.31
N VAL A 171 -2.14 10.76 21.04
CA VAL A 171 -1.10 11.25 20.14
C VAL A 171 -1.69 12.24 19.13
N PRO A 172 -0.94 13.27 18.69
CA PRO A 172 -1.45 14.23 17.72
C PRO A 172 -1.72 13.57 16.37
N ALA A 173 -2.88 13.83 15.78
CA ALA A 173 -3.22 13.33 14.44
C ALA A 173 -2.21 13.80 13.39
N SER A 174 -1.61 15.00 13.57
CA SER A 174 -0.54 15.51 12.69
C SER A 174 0.76 14.68 12.77
N GLY A 175 0.93 13.85 13.80
CA GLY A 175 2.05 12.92 13.94
C GLY A 175 1.96 11.69 13.04
N VAL A 176 0.78 11.40 12.50
CA VAL A 176 0.58 10.28 11.56
C VAL A 176 1.34 10.53 10.26
N LYS A 177 2.09 9.54 9.82
CA LYS A 177 2.90 9.57 8.59
C LYS A 177 2.32 8.67 7.50
N ALA A 178 1.77 7.52 7.91
CA ALA A 178 1.23 6.55 6.96
C ALA A 178 0.24 5.60 7.65
N ARG A 179 -0.59 4.95 6.85
CA ARG A 179 -1.50 3.88 7.25
C ARG A 179 -1.08 2.57 6.59
N VAL A 180 -0.97 1.51 7.38
CA VAL A 180 -0.60 0.17 6.90
C VAL A 180 -1.73 -0.40 6.04
N GLU A 181 -1.38 -0.96 4.88
CA GLU A 181 -2.34 -1.59 3.96
C GLU A 181 -1.95 -3.01 3.53
N ALA A 182 -0.69 -3.40 3.71
CA ALA A 182 -0.25 -4.75 3.41
C ALA A 182 0.99 -5.14 4.21
N VAL A 183 1.14 -6.43 4.49
CA VAL A 183 2.42 -7.07 4.83
C VAL A 183 3.01 -7.61 3.53
N ILE A 184 4.25 -7.23 3.21
CA ILE A 184 4.92 -7.60 1.95
C ILE A 184 6.09 -8.56 2.15
N GLN A 185 6.63 -8.63 3.36
CA GLN A 185 7.69 -9.56 3.75
C GLN A 185 7.49 -10.02 5.21
N PRO A 186 7.83 -11.30 5.51
CA PRO A 186 8.25 -12.35 4.58
C PRO A 186 7.09 -12.78 3.66
N LEU A 187 7.40 -13.35 2.49
CA LEU A 187 6.38 -13.77 1.51
C LEU A 187 5.37 -14.77 2.08
N SER A 188 5.78 -15.60 3.05
CA SER A 188 4.91 -16.54 3.75
C SER A 188 3.82 -15.86 4.59
N ARG A 189 3.97 -14.59 4.92
CA ARG A 189 3.02 -13.76 5.67
C ARG A 189 2.43 -12.63 4.82
N ALA A 190 2.77 -12.57 3.52
CA ALA A 190 2.30 -11.52 2.63
C ALA A 190 0.77 -11.56 2.51
N ARG A 191 0.14 -10.44 2.84
CA ARG A 191 -1.32 -10.26 2.81
C ARG A 191 -1.70 -8.79 2.78
N LEU A 192 -2.92 -8.53 2.37
CA LEU A 192 -3.53 -7.23 2.63
C LEU A 192 -3.85 -7.12 4.11
N GLU A 193 -3.51 -5.98 4.70
CA GLU A 193 -3.75 -5.67 6.11
C GLU A 193 -4.41 -4.31 6.19
N GLY A 194 -5.73 -4.35 6.21
CA GLY A 194 -6.53 -3.14 6.21
C GLY A 194 -7.08 -2.77 7.58
N ARG A 195 -7.97 -1.81 7.58
CA ARG A 195 -8.78 -1.45 8.75
C ARG A 195 -9.63 -2.66 9.20
N THR A 196 -9.64 -2.91 10.50
CA THR A 196 -10.57 -3.91 11.06
C THR A 196 -12.00 -3.40 11.11
N ALA A 197 -12.97 -4.28 10.84
CA ALA A 197 -14.40 -3.99 10.95
C ALA A 197 -14.91 -3.93 12.40
N ALA A 198 -14.08 -4.26 13.38
CA ALA A 198 -14.46 -4.29 14.81
C ALA A 198 -15.07 -2.98 15.33
N PHE A 199 -14.79 -1.87 14.68
CA PHE A 199 -15.26 -0.53 15.06
C PHE A 199 -16.42 -0.02 14.20
N ASP A 200 -16.97 -0.80 13.26
CA ASP A 200 -18.00 -0.34 12.33
C ASP A 200 -19.33 -0.04 13.02
N GLU A 201 -19.65 -0.78 14.06
CA GLU A 201 -20.87 -0.59 14.85
C GLU A 201 -20.88 0.70 15.68
N LEU A 202 -19.73 1.35 15.86
CA LEU A 202 -19.62 2.59 16.63
C LEU A 202 -20.15 3.83 15.88
N GLY A 203 -20.59 3.67 14.64
CA GLY A 203 -21.06 4.75 13.78
C GLY A 203 -19.92 5.62 13.21
N ALA A 204 -20.29 6.52 12.29
CA ALA A 204 -19.35 7.45 11.68
C ALA A 204 -18.76 8.43 12.73
N PRO A 205 -17.53 8.97 12.51
CA PRO A 205 -16.89 8.94 11.20
C PRO A 205 -15.69 8.00 11.18
N SER A 206 -15.64 7.08 10.26
CA SER A 206 -14.34 6.63 9.83
C SER A 206 -13.90 7.56 8.70
N ALA A 207 -12.96 8.42 8.95
CA ALA A 207 -12.29 9.20 7.90
C ALA A 207 -11.42 8.29 7.00
N HIS A 208 -11.56 6.97 7.16
CA HIS A 208 -10.87 5.98 6.36
C HIS A 208 -11.15 6.20 4.87
N GLN A 209 -10.15 6.61 4.15
CA GLN A 209 -10.16 6.64 2.69
C GLN A 209 -9.50 5.37 2.17
N ALA A 210 -10.23 4.63 1.32
CA ALA A 210 -9.66 3.43 0.68
C ALA A 210 -8.37 3.80 -0.07
N GLY A 211 -7.30 3.04 0.14
CA GLY A 211 -6.05 3.24 -0.56
C GLY A 211 -6.14 2.85 -2.04
N VAL A 212 -5.22 3.36 -2.82
CA VAL A 212 -5.11 3.07 -4.26
C VAL A 212 -4.25 1.84 -4.56
N LEU A 213 -3.89 1.04 -3.54
CA LEU A 213 -2.99 -0.11 -3.67
C LEU A 213 -3.51 -1.09 -4.73
N MET A 214 -4.74 -1.56 -4.59
CA MET A 214 -5.32 -2.55 -5.50
C MET A 214 -5.50 -2.01 -6.92
N PRO A 215 -6.16 -0.84 -7.17
CA PRO A 215 -6.29 -0.32 -8.52
C PRO A 215 -4.96 -0.02 -9.19
N ALA A 216 -3.97 0.53 -8.49
CA ALA A 216 -2.64 0.80 -9.06
C ALA A 216 -1.88 -0.49 -9.39
N THR A 217 -1.98 -1.51 -8.52
CA THR A 217 -1.38 -2.83 -8.76
C THR A 217 -2.00 -3.50 -9.99
N TRP A 218 -3.34 -3.53 -10.09
CA TRP A 218 -4.02 -4.10 -11.25
C TRP A 218 -3.72 -3.36 -12.55
N THR A 219 -3.59 -2.03 -12.49
CA THR A 219 -3.17 -1.22 -13.64
C THR A 219 -1.78 -1.61 -14.10
N SER A 220 -0.82 -1.76 -13.19
CA SER A 220 0.56 -2.16 -13.51
C SER A 220 0.62 -3.58 -14.09
N VAL A 221 -0.06 -4.53 -13.45
CA VAL A 221 -0.10 -5.94 -13.92
C VAL A 221 -0.78 -6.06 -15.27
N GLY A 222 -1.91 -5.36 -15.47
CA GLY A 222 -2.60 -5.31 -16.77
C GLY A 222 -1.72 -4.73 -17.87
N GLY A 223 -0.98 -3.67 -17.57
CA GLY A 223 -0.01 -3.07 -18.49
C GLY A 223 1.11 -4.05 -18.89
N ALA A 224 1.68 -4.76 -17.91
CA ALA A 224 2.67 -5.79 -18.17
C ALA A 224 2.12 -6.93 -19.03
N ALA A 225 0.91 -7.40 -18.73
CA ALA A 225 0.24 -8.46 -19.51
C ALA A 225 0.00 -8.02 -20.96
N LEU A 226 -0.45 -6.79 -21.20
CA LEU A 226 -0.63 -6.25 -22.56
C LEU A 226 0.68 -6.25 -23.34
N ILE A 227 1.79 -5.84 -22.74
CA ILE A 227 3.11 -5.84 -23.37
C ILE A 227 3.51 -7.26 -23.78
N VAL A 228 3.40 -8.22 -22.86
CA VAL A 228 3.78 -9.61 -23.11
C VAL A 228 2.94 -10.22 -24.22
N LEU A 229 1.61 -10.07 -24.16
CA LEU A 229 0.69 -10.63 -25.15
C LEU A 229 0.90 -10.01 -26.55
N ALA A 230 1.04 -8.69 -26.63
CA ALA A 230 1.28 -8.02 -27.90
C ALA A 230 2.63 -8.42 -28.50
N SER A 231 3.67 -8.57 -27.67
CA SER A 231 5.00 -9.03 -28.13
C SER A 231 4.97 -10.47 -28.64
N ALA A 232 4.30 -11.37 -27.93
CA ALA A 232 4.14 -12.76 -28.34
C ALA A 232 3.38 -12.89 -29.66
N ALA A 233 2.27 -12.14 -29.83
CA ALA A 233 1.51 -12.11 -31.07
C ALA A 233 2.35 -11.63 -32.27
N GLY A 234 3.18 -10.60 -32.07
CA GLY A 234 4.09 -10.13 -33.12
C GLY A 234 5.15 -11.16 -33.50
N TRP A 235 5.68 -11.91 -32.53
CA TRP A 235 6.66 -12.97 -32.75
C TRP A 235 6.07 -14.13 -33.56
N THR A 236 4.86 -14.60 -33.23
CA THR A 236 4.17 -15.69 -33.95
C THR A 236 3.87 -15.31 -35.39
N VAL A 237 3.41 -14.08 -35.65
CA VAL A 237 3.18 -13.57 -37.02
C VAL A 237 4.49 -13.49 -37.81
N SER A 238 5.56 -13.04 -37.20
CA SER A 238 6.89 -12.96 -37.84
C SER A 238 7.42 -14.35 -38.21
N LEU A 239 7.28 -15.32 -37.28
CA LEU A 239 7.73 -16.69 -37.48
C LEU A 239 6.93 -17.38 -38.62
N SER A 240 5.61 -17.21 -38.63
CA SER A 240 4.74 -17.78 -39.68
C SER A 240 5.05 -17.22 -41.06
N ARG A 241 5.39 -15.94 -41.18
CA ARG A 241 5.85 -15.33 -42.43
C ARG A 241 7.19 -15.90 -42.91
N LYS A 242 8.15 -16.09 -42.00
CA LYS A 242 9.45 -16.73 -42.33
C LYS A 242 9.30 -18.15 -42.84
N LEU A 243 8.42 -18.95 -42.20
CA LEU A 243 8.15 -20.37 -42.58
C LEU A 243 7.44 -20.44 -43.95
N ARG A 244 6.49 -19.54 -44.23
CA ARG A 244 5.82 -19.50 -45.56
C ARG A 244 6.75 -19.03 -46.68
N GLY A 245 7.70 -18.14 -46.37
CA GLY A 245 8.72 -17.71 -47.37
C GLY A 245 9.68 -18.85 -47.75
N ARG A 246 10.06 -19.72 -46.77
CA ARG A 246 10.95 -20.87 -47.02
C ARG A 246 10.28 -22.03 -47.79
N ARG A 247 8.94 -22.09 -47.81
CA ARG A 247 8.21 -23.12 -48.61
C ARG A 247 7.97 -22.74 -50.07
N LYS A 248 8.28 -21.49 -50.44
CA LYS A 248 8.10 -20.99 -51.82
C LYS A 248 9.42 -20.80 -52.55
N ALA A 249 10.55 -21.01 -51.93
CA ALA A 249 11.89 -21.10 -52.53
C ALA A 249 12.34 -22.56 -52.60
#